data_72674f57efd4f3968c8b97bab217ba68
#
_entry.id   72674f57efd4f3968c8b97bab217ba68
#
_cell.length_a   1.000
_cell.length_b   1.000
_cell.length_c   1.000
_cell.angle_alpha   90.00
_cell.angle_beta   90.00
_cell.angle_gamma   90.00
#
_symmetry.space_group_name_H-M   'P 1'
#
loop_
_entity.id
_entity.type
_entity.pdbx_description
1 polymer ?
#
loop_
_entity_poly.entity_id
_entity_poly.type
_entity_poly.pdbx_seq_one_letter_code
_entity_poly.pdbx_strand_id
1 'polypeptide(L)'
;MSIDDASATMGTKEWWSRQRGHYNFGFLIAGVIAFVSCQVVACTAIIRVDPQLEITVFTILFQSFIFSVAMLVALGVANLFYSMGPLSERLVRPRKPEQFRSLVYGLGFWFSVLLPFCVPALLLYLAIFHPNQFQHDEFVP
;
A
#
# COMPACT_ATOMS: atom_id res chain seq x y z
N MET A 1 6.52 -2.33 -37.44
CA MET A 1 5.98 -1.31 -36.55
C MET A 1 6.21 -1.83 -35.14
N SER A 2 7.21 -1.27 -34.46
CA SER A 2 7.60 -1.74 -33.12
C SER A 2 6.58 -1.27 -32.09
N ILE A 3 6.48 -1.97 -30.94
CA ILE A 3 5.59 -1.60 -29.83
C ILE A 3 5.93 -0.17 -29.35
N ASP A 4 7.19 0.22 -29.50
CA ASP A 4 7.70 1.55 -29.09
C ASP A 4 7.18 2.67 -30.02
N ASP A 5 7.00 2.40 -31.32
CA ASP A 5 6.45 3.38 -32.25
C ASP A 5 4.95 3.66 -32.03
N ALA A 6 4.21 2.65 -31.55
CA ALA A 6 2.80 2.80 -31.22
C ALA A 6 2.59 3.62 -29.94
N SER A 7 3.50 3.55 -28.97
CA SER A 7 3.44 4.33 -27.73
C SER A 7 3.76 5.82 -27.95
N ALA A 8 4.65 6.12 -28.89
CA ALA A 8 5.05 7.49 -29.22
C ALA A 8 3.92 8.35 -29.82
N THR A 9 2.96 7.69 -30.50
CA THR A 9 1.83 8.37 -31.13
C THR A 9 0.58 8.46 -30.24
N MET A 10 0.60 7.75 -29.09
CA MET A 10 -0.54 7.68 -28.20
C MET A 10 -0.74 8.99 -27.42
N GLY A 11 -1.96 9.53 -27.42
CA GLY A 11 -2.31 10.71 -26.65
C GLY A 11 -2.12 10.48 -25.13
N THR A 12 -1.78 11.55 -24.40
CA THR A 12 -1.55 11.50 -22.93
C THR A 12 -2.68 10.76 -22.19
N LYS A 13 -3.93 11.09 -22.48
CA LYS A 13 -5.10 10.51 -21.80
C LYS A 13 -5.23 9.01 -22.08
N GLU A 14 -4.96 8.58 -23.29
CA GLU A 14 -5.09 7.19 -23.71
C GLU A 14 -4.00 6.32 -23.06
N TRP A 15 -2.76 6.80 -23.05
CA TRP A 15 -1.65 6.11 -22.40
C TRP A 15 -1.93 5.87 -20.92
N TRP A 16 -2.29 6.91 -20.17
CA TRP A 16 -2.60 6.80 -18.74
C TRP A 16 -3.83 5.91 -18.48
N SER A 17 -4.86 5.98 -19.31
CA SER A 17 -6.03 5.10 -19.17
C SER A 17 -5.66 3.63 -19.30
N ARG A 18 -4.76 3.29 -20.22
CA ARG A 18 -4.30 1.91 -20.43
C ARG A 18 -3.50 1.36 -19.25
N GLN A 19 -2.68 2.19 -18.60
CA GLN A 19 -1.87 1.77 -17.48
C GLN A 19 -2.67 1.61 -16.16
N ARG A 20 -3.86 2.18 -16.09
CA ARG A 20 -4.67 2.18 -14.86
C ARG A 20 -5.03 0.77 -14.38
N GLY A 21 -5.28 -0.16 -15.30
CA GLY A 21 -5.58 -1.56 -14.96
C GLY A 21 -4.42 -2.25 -14.25
N HIS A 22 -3.23 -2.13 -14.81
CA HIS A 22 -2.01 -2.71 -14.21
C HIS A 22 -1.68 -2.09 -12.85
N TYR A 23 -1.85 -0.77 -12.72
CA TYR A 23 -1.65 -0.05 -11.48
C TYR A 23 -2.56 -0.56 -10.36
N ASN A 24 -3.86 -0.64 -10.62
CA ASN A 24 -4.84 -1.11 -9.65
C ASN A 24 -4.64 -2.59 -9.29
N PHE A 25 -4.27 -3.43 -10.26
CA PHE A 25 -4.00 -4.84 -10.04
C PHE A 25 -2.75 -5.04 -9.17
N GLY A 26 -1.67 -4.31 -9.45
CA GLY A 26 -0.47 -4.33 -8.62
C GLY A 26 -0.74 -3.89 -7.18
N PHE A 27 -1.53 -2.82 -7.00
CA PHE A 27 -1.95 -2.35 -5.68
C PHE A 27 -2.81 -3.39 -4.95
N LEU A 28 -3.73 -4.06 -5.63
CA LEU A 28 -4.57 -5.11 -5.04
C LEU A 28 -3.73 -6.28 -4.53
N ILE A 29 -2.78 -6.77 -5.35
CA ILE A 29 -1.88 -7.86 -4.94
C ILE A 29 -1.05 -7.43 -3.71
N ALA A 30 -0.46 -6.25 -3.75
CA ALA A 30 0.31 -5.71 -2.63
C ALA A 30 -0.55 -5.60 -1.36
N GLY A 31 -1.81 -5.16 -1.50
CA GLY A 31 -2.77 -5.07 -0.41
C GLY A 31 -3.09 -6.43 0.22
N VAL A 32 -3.29 -7.46 -0.58
CA VAL A 32 -3.54 -8.84 -0.08
C VAL A 32 -2.31 -9.36 0.67
N ILE A 33 -1.10 -9.18 0.12
CA ILE A 33 0.13 -9.62 0.79
C ILE A 33 0.34 -8.85 2.09
N ALA A 34 0.13 -7.53 2.09
CA ALA A 34 0.24 -6.70 3.29
C ALA A 34 -0.79 -7.09 4.35
N PHE A 35 -2.03 -7.43 3.94
CA PHE A 35 -3.07 -7.92 4.84
C PHE A 35 -2.64 -9.20 5.55
N VAL A 36 -2.19 -10.21 4.80
CA VAL A 36 -1.71 -11.47 5.38
C VAL A 36 -0.53 -11.22 6.32
N SER A 37 0.42 -10.39 5.89
CA SER A 37 1.57 -10.01 6.73
C SER A 37 1.15 -9.32 8.03
N CYS A 38 0.16 -8.43 7.96
CA CYS A 38 -0.37 -7.73 9.13
C CYS A 38 -1.01 -8.71 10.13
N GLN A 39 -1.80 -9.69 9.65
CA GLN A 39 -2.41 -10.71 10.49
C GLN A 39 -1.35 -11.58 11.18
N VAL A 40 -0.33 -12.04 10.44
CA VAL A 40 0.76 -12.84 11.00
C VAL A 40 1.53 -12.07 12.07
N VAL A 41 1.92 -10.82 11.79
CA VAL A 41 2.67 -9.98 12.75
C VAL A 41 1.85 -9.73 14.02
N ALA A 42 0.58 -9.37 13.87
CA ALA A 42 -0.28 -9.07 15.01
C ALA A 42 -0.57 -10.32 15.86
N CYS A 43 -0.89 -11.46 15.25
CA CYS A 43 -1.07 -12.71 15.98
C CYS A 43 0.22 -13.12 16.73
N THR A 44 1.38 -12.97 16.09
CA THR A 44 2.67 -13.27 16.72
C THR A 44 2.97 -12.32 17.89
N ALA A 45 2.65 -11.04 17.76
CA ALA A 45 2.80 -10.06 18.82
C ALA A 45 1.91 -10.39 20.03
N ILE A 46 0.64 -10.73 19.80
CA ILE A 46 -0.31 -11.11 20.85
C ILE A 46 0.20 -12.33 21.62
N ILE A 47 0.59 -13.40 20.92
CA ILE A 47 1.09 -14.64 21.55
C ILE A 47 2.36 -14.38 22.39
N ARG A 48 3.22 -13.44 21.97
CA ARG A 48 4.44 -13.11 22.70
C ARG A 48 4.18 -12.32 23.98
N VAL A 49 3.17 -11.45 23.95
CA VAL A 49 2.85 -10.57 25.09
C VAL A 49 2.07 -11.32 26.16
N ASP A 50 1.09 -12.09 25.77
CA ASP A 50 0.27 -12.90 26.66
C ASP A 50 -0.02 -14.28 26.01
N PRO A 51 0.79 -15.30 26.35
CA PRO A 51 0.60 -16.65 25.84
C PRO A 51 -0.73 -17.30 26.24
N GLN A 52 -1.41 -16.75 27.25
CA GLN A 52 -2.70 -17.25 27.74
C GLN A 52 -3.88 -16.53 27.06
N LEU A 53 -3.60 -15.44 26.34
CA LEU A 53 -4.65 -14.72 25.63
C LEU A 53 -5.15 -15.56 24.45
N GLU A 54 -6.39 -15.98 24.53
CA GLU A 54 -7.03 -16.68 23.40
C GLU A 54 -7.26 -15.69 22.25
N ILE A 55 -6.69 -15.97 21.09
CA ILE A 55 -6.98 -15.23 19.86
C ILE A 55 -8.41 -15.55 19.46
N THR A 56 -9.32 -14.70 19.88
CA THR A 56 -10.75 -14.84 19.59
C THR A 56 -11.05 -14.45 18.14
N VAL A 57 -12.06 -15.09 17.55
CA VAL A 57 -12.58 -14.71 16.23
C VAL A 57 -12.90 -13.20 16.17
N PHE A 58 -13.41 -12.65 17.26
CA PHE A 58 -13.68 -11.21 17.36
C PHE A 58 -12.42 -10.36 17.17
N THR A 59 -11.28 -10.73 17.76
CA THR A 59 -10.00 -10.02 17.62
C THR A 59 -9.56 -9.99 16.15
N ILE A 60 -9.66 -11.14 15.46
CA ILE A 60 -9.30 -11.24 14.04
C ILE A 60 -10.23 -10.39 13.19
N LEU A 61 -11.53 -10.42 13.44
CA LEU A 61 -12.52 -9.65 12.68
C LEU A 61 -12.32 -8.14 12.89
N PHE A 62 -12.12 -7.70 14.12
CA PHE A 62 -11.90 -6.30 14.46
C PHE A 62 -10.63 -5.76 13.80
N GLN A 63 -9.53 -6.51 13.90
CA GLN A 63 -8.28 -6.15 13.22
C GLN A 63 -8.42 -6.11 11.70
N SER A 64 -9.13 -7.10 11.12
CA SER A 64 -9.42 -7.13 9.68
C SER A 64 -10.24 -5.93 9.24
N PHE A 65 -11.20 -5.49 10.06
CA PHE A 65 -11.99 -4.29 9.80
C PHE A 65 -11.11 -3.03 9.78
N ILE A 66 -10.28 -2.84 10.81
CA ILE A 66 -9.36 -1.69 10.89
C ILE A 66 -8.41 -1.66 9.68
N PHE A 67 -7.84 -2.82 9.34
CA PHE A 67 -6.95 -2.92 8.17
C PHE A 67 -7.70 -2.60 6.87
N SER A 68 -8.94 -3.06 6.72
CA SER A 68 -9.76 -2.79 5.53
C SER A 68 -10.04 -1.28 5.38
N VAL A 69 -10.33 -0.58 6.48
CA VAL A 69 -10.49 0.89 6.47
C VAL A 69 -9.19 1.57 6.05
N ALA A 70 -8.05 1.17 6.63
CA ALA A 70 -6.74 1.69 6.26
C ALA A 70 -6.42 1.46 4.76
N MET A 71 -6.78 0.29 4.23
CA MET A 71 -6.62 -0.05 2.80
C MET A 71 -7.50 0.82 1.89
N LEU A 72 -8.72 1.14 2.29
CA LEU A 72 -9.59 2.06 1.53
C LEU A 72 -8.99 3.47 1.47
N VAL A 73 -8.44 3.96 2.58
CA VAL A 73 -7.73 5.24 2.62
C VAL A 73 -6.50 5.19 1.72
N ALA A 74 -5.68 4.14 1.83
CA ALA A 74 -4.50 3.95 0.99
C ALA A 74 -4.86 3.89 -0.51
N LEU A 75 -5.96 3.23 -0.87
CA LEU A 75 -6.47 3.19 -2.24
C LEU A 75 -6.87 4.60 -2.73
N GLY A 76 -7.53 5.39 -1.89
CA GLY A 76 -7.87 6.78 -2.18
C GLY A 76 -6.62 7.62 -2.46
N VAL A 77 -5.61 7.52 -1.59
CA VAL A 77 -4.31 8.20 -1.75
C VAL A 77 -3.59 7.73 -3.02
N ALA A 78 -3.52 6.43 -3.26
CA ALA A 78 -2.90 5.86 -4.46
C ALA A 78 -3.56 6.38 -5.76
N ASN A 79 -4.90 6.43 -5.80
CA ASN A 79 -5.64 6.99 -6.94
C ASN A 79 -5.41 8.49 -7.12
N LEU A 80 -5.25 9.24 -6.03
CA LEU A 80 -4.89 10.66 -6.08
C LEU A 80 -3.52 10.84 -6.74
N PHE A 81 -2.50 10.10 -6.28
CA PHE A 81 -1.17 10.13 -6.88
C PHE A 81 -1.16 9.70 -8.34
N TYR A 82 -1.93 8.66 -8.69
CA TYR A 82 -2.09 8.27 -10.07
C TYR A 82 -2.64 9.40 -10.94
N SER A 83 -3.62 10.14 -10.45
CA SER A 83 -4.24 11.28 -11.15
C SER A 83 -3.28 12.45 -11.33
N MET A 84 -2.25 12.57 -10.49
CA MET A 84 -1.20 13.59 -10.63
C MET A 84 -0.26 13.32 -11.83
N GLY A 85 -0.16 12.07 -12.30
CA GLY A 85 0.68 11.71 -13.46
C GLY A 85 0.31 12.49 -14.73
N PRO A 86 -0.92 12.38 -15.25
CA PRO A 86 -1.34 13.15 -16.42
C PRO A 86 -1.37 14.66 -16.16
N LEU A 87 -1.58 15.10 -14.92
CA LEU A 87 -1.55 16.52 -14.55
C LEU A 87 -0.14 17.08 -14.63
N SER A 88 0.85 16.36 -14.06
CA SER A 88 2.26 16.77 -14.10
C SER A 88 2.80 16.83 -15.53
N GLU A 89 2.42 15.89 -16.40
CA GLU A 89 2.80 15.91 -17.81
C GLU A 89 2.28 17.17 -18.52
N ARG A 90 1.04 17.58 -18.24
CA ARG A 90 0.45 18.81 -18.82
C ARG A 90 1.16 20.06 -18.33
N LEU A 91 1.58 20.08 -17.06
CA LEU A 91 2.22 21.25 -16.44
C LEU A 91 3.67 21.39 -16.87
N VAL A 92 4.44 20.31 -16.86
CA VAL A 92 5.88 20.29 -17.16
C VAL A 92 6.14 20.34 -18.66
N ARG A 93 5.25 19.82 -19.52
CA ARG A 93 5.39 19.72 -20.97
C ARG A 93 6.77 19.16 -21.37
N PRO A 94 7.09 17.93 -20.96
CA PRO A 94 8.45 17.40 -21.12
C PRO A 94 8.82 17.27 -22.61
N ARG A 95 10.11 17.53 -22.92
CA ARG A 95 10.64 17.35 -24.28
C ARG A 95 10.63 15.90 -24.75
N LYS A 96 10.68 14.93 -23.82
CA LYS A 96 10.61 13.49 -24.07
C LYS A 96 9.47 12.91 -23.23
N PRO A 97 8.23 12.96 -23.72
CA PRO A 97 7.05 12.59 -22.93
C PRO A 97 7.05 11.12 -22.49
N GLU A 98 7.59 10.19 -23.28
CA GLU A 98 7.62 8.77 -22.97
C GLU A 98 8.50 8.44 -21.76
N GLN A 99 9.70 8.99 -21.73
CA GLN A 99 10.62 8.81 -20.61
C GLN A 99 10.05 9.40 -19.32
N PHE A 100 9.40 10.56 -19.43
CA PHE A 100 8.73 11.21 -18.31
C PHE A 100 7.56 10.37 -17.78
N ARG A 101 6.70 9.86 -18.67
CA ARG A 101 5.56 8.99 -18.34
C ARG A 101 6.01 7.73 -17.62
N SER A 102 7.02 7.04 -18.18
CA SER A 102 7.57 5.81 -17.58
C SER A 102 8.14 6.05 -16.19
N LEU A 103 8.89 7.14 -16.00
CA LEU A 103 9.47 7.50 -14.71
C LEU A 103 8.40 7.84 -13.68
N VAL A 104 7.47 8.73 -14.02
CA VAL A 104 6.39 9.17 -13.11
C VAL A 104 5.46 8.00 -12.76
N TYR A 105 5.12 7.17 -13.75
CA TYR A 105 4.35 5.96 -13.53
C TYR A 105 5.08 4.98 -12.60
N GLY A 106 6.37 4.71 -12.86
CA GLY A 106 7.19 3.82 -12.04
C GLY A 106 7.29 4.29 -10.59
N LEU A 107 7.57 5.58 -10.36
CA LEU A 107 7.62 6.15 -9.01
C LEU A 107 6.26 6.05 -8.30
N GLY A 108 5.18 6.44 -8.98
CA GLY A 108 3.83 6.36 -8.42
C GLY A 108 3.40 4.92 -8.13
N PHE A 109 3.72 3.99 -9.01
CA PHE A 109 3.44 2.57 -8.86
C PHE A 109 4.13 1.98 -7.63
N TRP A 110 5.46 2.13 -7.53
CA TRP A 110 6.24 1.60 -6.41
C TRP A 110 5.85 2.24 -5.09
N PHE A 111 5.61 3.55 -5.08
CA PHE A 111 5.10 4.23 -3.89
C PHE A 111 3.78 3.62 -3.42
N SER A 112 2.84 3.41 -4.34
CA SER A 112 1.52 2.85 -4.01
C SER A 112 1.59 1.38 -3.57
N VAL A 113 2.45 0.58 -4.20
CA VAL A 113 2.68 -0.83 -3.84
C VAL A 113 3.29 -0.95 -2.44
N LEU A 114 4.18 -0.03 -2.05
CA LEU A 114 4.83 -0.05 -0.73
C LEU A 114 3.92 0.49 0.39
N LEU A 115 2.97 1.35 0.06
CA LEU A 115 2.11 2.02 1.03
C LEU A 115 1.33 1.05 1.95
N PRO A 116 0.72 -0.04 1.49
CA PRO A 116 0.06 -1.03 2.36
C PRO A 116 0.98 -1.69 3.38
N PHE A 117 2.29 -1.79 3.09
CA PHE A 117 3.27 -2.41 3.98
C PHE A 117 3.70 -1.51 5.14
N CYS A 118 3.35 -0.23 5.13
CA CYS A 118 3.67 0.68 6.24
C CYS A 118 3.04 0.21 7.55
N VAL A 119 1.83 -0.35 7.51
CA VAL A 119 1.12 -0.83 8.72
C VAL A 119 1.81 -2.06 9.32
N PRO A 120 2.02 -3.17 8.59
CA PRO A 120 2.71 -4.33 9.17
C PRO A 120 4.17 -4.02 9.55
N ALA A 121 4.86 -3.12 8.82
CA ALA A 121 6.21 -2.69 9.18
C ALA A 121 6.22 -1.90 10.49
N LEU A 122 5.26 -1.01 10.70
CA LEU A 122 5.11 -0.26 11.96
C LEU A 122 4.80 -1.20 13.13
N LEU A 123 3.89 -2.14 12.95
CA LEU A 123 3.57 -3.14 13.98
C LEU A 123 4.78 -3.98 14.35
N LEU A 124 5.53 -4.43 13.35
CA LEU A 124 6.77 -5.19 13.56
C LEU A 124 7.82 -4.36 14.31
N TYR A 125 7.98 -3.10 13.92
CA TYR A 125 8.87 -2.16 14.61
C TYR A 125 8.49 -2.01 16.09
N LEU A 126 7.22 -1.75 16.38
CA LEU A 126 6.71 -1.61 17.75
C LEU A 126 6.90 -2.90 18.55
N ALA A 127 6.62 -4.07 17.96
CA ALA A 127 6.78 -5.35 18.62
C ALA A 127 8.24 -5.69 18.98
N ILE A 128 9.21 -5.19 18.20
CA ILE A 128 10.64 -5.46 18.42
C ILE A 128 11.24 -4.43 19.41
N PHE A 129 10.95 -3.14 19.20
CA PHE A 129 11.66 -2.07 19.91
C PHE A 129 10.90 -1.49 21.10
N HIS A 130 9.57 -1.72 21.18
CA HIS A 130 8.72 -1.21 22.24
C HIS A 130 7.79 -2.29 22.83
N PRO A 131 8.34 -3.44 23.27
CA PRO A 131 7.51 -4.54 23.78
C PRO A 131 6.65 -4.14 24.99
N ASN A 132 7.11 -3.18 25.80
CA ASN A 132 6.40 -2.72 26.99
C ASN A 132 5.10 -1.96 26.70
N GLN A 133 4.90 -1.44 25.50
CA GLN A 133 3.64 -0.79 25.12
C GLN A 133 2.47 -1.77 24.97
N PHE A 134 2.77 -3.06 24.85
CA PHE A 134 1.78 -4.13 24.76
C PHE A 134 1.55 -4.84 26.10
N GLN A 135 2.38 -4.55 27.13
CA GLN A 135 2.16 -5.06 28.48
C GLN A 135 1.13 -4.14 29.15
N HIS A 136 -0.04 -4.67 29.46
CA HIS A 136 -0.96 -4.01 30.37
C HIS A 136 -0.22 -3.86 31.70
N ASP A 137 -0.14 -2.62 32.21
CA ASP A 137 0.24 -2.38 33.59
C ASP A 137 -0.72 -3.24 34.44
N GLU A 138 -0.20 -4.31 35.04
CA GLU A 138 -0.93 -5.03 36.08
C GLU A 138 -1.27 -3.98 37.14
N PHE A 139 -2.53 -3.65 37.21
CA PHE A 139 -3.05 -2.88 38.35
C PHE A 139 -2.77 -3.72 39.60
N VAL A 140 -1.61 -3.48 40.20
CA VAL A 140 -1.32 -4.01 41.54
C VAL A 140 -2.24 -3.25 42.49
N PRO A 141 -3.20 -3.96 43.13
CA PRO A 141 -4.12 -3.35 44.08
C PRO A 141 -3.39 -2.83 45.33
#